data_9fdab1cf2b9fa6a0bb2129fea96b9070
#
_entry.id   9fdab1cf2b9fa6a0bb2129fea96b9070
#
_cell.length_a   1.000
_cell.length_b   1.000
_cell.length_c   1.000
_cell.angle_alpha   90.00
_cell.angle_beta   90.00
_cell.angle_gamma   90.00
#
_symmetry.space_group_name_H-M   'P 1'
#
loop_
_entity.id
_entity.type
_entity.pdbx_description
1 polymer ?
#
loop_
_entity_poly.entity_id
_entity_poly.type
_entity_poly.pdbx_seq_one_letter_code
_entity_poly.pdbx_strand_id
1 'polypeptide(L)'
;MTVEAFDFQQVIEVSPGVHVAVGFGLANCILIEGEDGCVLIDALESVEAADEMVATFRPILDRKPIKAIIITHFHTDHSFGIEAFVRGREGEVKIYAHDTYDKHCEELVNVRAMATFKRSMRQFGTMLKKGEHENSGIGPCLK
;
A
#
# COMPACT_ATOMS: atom_id res chain seq x y z
N MET A 1 -0.67 -23.55 7.97
CA MET A 1 -1.57 -22.42 7.65
C MET A 1 -1.98 -22.61 6.21
N THR A 2 -3.24 -22.82 5.95
CA THR A 2 -3.75 -23.03 4.60
C THR A 2 -3.79 -21.69 3.86
N VAL A 3 -3.57 -21.70 2.55
CA VAL A 3 -3.54 -20.57 1.63
C VAL A 3 -4.78 -19.66 1.76
N GLU A 4 -5.90 -20.20 2.19
CA GLU A 4 -7.17 -19.49 2.42
C GLU A 4 -7.11 -18.32 3.42
N ALA A 5 -6.10 -18.27 4.29
CA ALA A 5 -6.00 -17.22 5.31
C ALA A 5 -5.56 -15.84 4.76
N PHE A 6 -5.08 -15.75 3.52
CA PHE A 6 -4.57 -14.52 2.91
C PHE A 6 -5.36 -14.04 1.69
N ASP A 7 -6.41 -14.79 1.29
CA ASP A 7 -7.22 -14.44 0.12
C ASP A 7 -8.35 -13.43 0.43
N PHE A 8 -8.45 -12.96 1.68
CA PHE A 8 -9.50 -12.05 2.08
C PHE A 8 -8.98 -10.66 2.36
N GLN A 9 -9.53 -9.68 1.68
CA GLN A 9 -9.40 -8.28 2.07
C GLN A 9 -10.08 -8.08 3.42
N GLN A 10 -9.32 -7.60 4.39
CA GLN A 10 -9.84 -7.34 5.74
C GLN A 10 -9.13 -6.16 6.39
N VAL A 11 -9.86 -5.46 7.25
CA VAL A 11 -9.29 -4.48 8.16
C VAL A 11 -9.35 -5.05 9.58
N ILE A 12 -8.20 -5.12 10.22
CA ILE A 12 -8.04 -5.65 11.58
C ILE A 12 -7.69 -4.49 12.50
N GLU A 13 -8.51 -4.23 13.50
CA GLU A 13 -8.12 -3.35 14.60
C GLU A 13 -7.18 -4.12 15.54
N VAL A 14 -5.88 -3.87 15.42
CA VAL A 14 -4.83 -4.59 16.18
C VAL A 14 -4.60 -3.97 17.56
N SER A 15 -5.02 -2.73 17.75
CA SER A 15 -5.02 -1.98 19.01
C SER A 15 -6.07 -0.88 18.89
N PRO A 16 -6.62 -0.34 19.99
CA PRO A 16 -7.60 0.75 19.91
C PRO A 16 -7.14 1.88 19.00
N GLY A 17 -7.89 2.14 17.93
CA GLY A 17 -7.59 3.16 16.93
C GLY A 17 -6.44 2.83 15.96
N VAL A 18 -5.91 1.59 15.93
CA VAL A 18 -4.89 1.16 14.98
C VAL A 18 -5.45 0.07 14.08
N HIS A 19 -5.69 0.40 12.84
CA HIS A 19 -6.32 -0.46 11.84
C HIS A 19 -5.31 -0.89 10.78
N VAL A 20 -5.13 -2.19 10.61
CA VAL A 20 -4.26 -2.77 9.58
C VAL A 20 -5.12 -3.34 8.48
N ALA A 21 -4.95 -2.84 7.27
CA ALA A 21 -5.60 -3.37 6.08
C ALA A 21 -4.71 -4.42 5.41
N VAL A 22 -5.24 -5.62 5.27
CA VAL A 22 -4.54 -6.80 4.74
C VAL A 22 -5.26 -7.30 3.49
N GLY A 23 -4.50 -7.66 2.45
CA GLY A 23 -5.03 -8.27 1.23
C GLY A 23 -5.57 -7.30 0.19
N PHE A 24 -5.39 -5.99 0.36
CA PHE A 24 -5.79 -4.97 -0.63
C PHE A 24 -4.73 -4.75 -1.71
N GLY A 25 -3.50 -5.06 -1.42
CA GLY A 25 -2.38 -4.95 -2.32
C GLY A 25 -1.22 -5.81 -1.85
N LEU A 26 -0.04 -5.60 -2.43
CA LEU A 26 1.17 -6.34 -2.09
C LEU A 26 1.65 -6.01 -0.68
N ALA A 27 1.62 -4.72 -0.31
CA ALA A 27 1.92 -4.24 1.04
C ALA A 27 0.65 -4.12 1.89
N ASN A 28 0.82 -4.11 3.21
CA ASN A 28 -0.24 -3.70 4.12
C ASN A 28 -0.27 -2.18 4.24
N CYS A 29 -1.44 -1.63 4.55
CA CYS A 29 -1.62 -0.24 4.85
C CYS A 29 -2.17 -0.10 6.28
N ILE A 30 -1.65 0.86 7.05
CA ILE A 30 -2.04 1.04 8.44
C ILE A 30 -2.65 2.43 8.64
N LEU A 31 -3.86 2.48 9.18
CA LEU A 31 -4.52 3.72 9.57
C LEU A 31 -4.51 3.85 11.09
N ILE A 32 -3.98 4.96 11.60
CA ILE A 32 -3.93 5.27 13.03
C ILE A 32 -4.83 6.48 13.31
N GLU A 33 -5.81 6.30 14.18
CA GLU A 33 -6.70 7.37 14.63
C GLU A 33 -6.02 8.21 15.73
N GLY A 34 -5.82 9.50 15.47
CA GLY A 34 -5.46 10.49 16.48
C GLY A 34 -6.69 11.25 17.01
N GLU A 35 -6.47 12.30 17.79
CA GLU A 35 -7.54 13.14 18.31
C GLU A 35 -8.24 13.92 17.19
N ASP A 36 -7.48 14.62 16.34
CA ASP A 36 -7.97 15.55 15.32
C ASP A 36 -7.94 15.00 13.88
N GLY A 37 -7.59 13.74 13.70
CA GLY A 37 -7.46 13.11 12.38
C GLY A 37 -6.64 11.86 12.43
N CYS A 38 -6.34 11.31 11.26
CA CYS A 38 -5.63 10.05 11.09
C CYS A 38 -4.23 10.25 10.51
N VAL A 39 -3.35 9.31 10.84
CA VAL A 39 -2.06 9.09 10.17
C VAL A 39 -2.16 7.81 9.38
N LEU A 40 -1.78 7.86 8.09
CA LEU A 40 -1.67 6.69 7.24
C LEU A 40 -0.21 6.25 7.16
N ILE A 41 0.06 4.96 7.24
CA ILE A 41 1.39 4.39 7.00
C ILE A 41 1.30 3.50 5.78
N ASP A 42 2.07 3.85 4.76
CA ASP A 42 2.08 3.28 3.41
C ASP A 42 0.73 3.38 2.66
N ALA A 43 0.76 3.32 1.34
CA ALA A 43 -0.37 3.69 0.49
C ALA A 43 -0.59 2.74 -0.70
N LEU A 44 -0.07 1.54 -0.66
CA LEU A 44 -0.17 0.52 -1.70
C LEU A 44 0.52 0.86 -3.03
N GLU A 45 0.42 -0.05 -3.99
CA GLU A 45 1.16 -0.02 -5.26
C GLU A 45 0.50 0.78 -6.37
N SER A 46 -0.79 1.11 -6.25
CA SER A 46 -1.52 1.85 -7.28
C SER A 46 -2.68 2.66 -6.71
N VAL A 47 -3.13 3.63 -7.50
CA VAL A 47 -4.29 4.46 -7.16
C VAL A 47 -5.56 3.61 -7.08
N GLU A 48 -5.71 2.63 -7.96
CA GLU A 48 -6.88 1.74 -8.00
C GLU A 48 -6.99 0.90 -6.73
N ALA A 49 -5.87 0.27 -6.30
CA ALA A 49 -5.83 -0.49 -5.04
C ALA A 49 -6.11 0.41 -3.82
N ALA A 50 -5.55 1.63 -3.85
CA ALA A 50 -5.75 2.61 -2.81
C ALA A 50 -7.18 3.18 -2.77
N ASP A 51 -7.87 3.33 -3.90
CA ASP A 51 -9.28 3.75 -3.97
C ASP A 51 -10.20 2.74 -3.25
N GLU A 52 -9.95 1.43 -3.42
CA GLU A 52 -10.65 0.37 -2.65
C GLU A 52 -10.41 0.53 -1.14
N MET A 53 -9.17 0.85 -0.76
CA MET A 53 -8.78 1.09 0.62
C MET A 53 -9.44 2.33 1.21
N VAL A 54 -9.45 3.44 0.48
CA VAL A 54 -10.14 4.68 0.88
C VAL A 54 -11.63 4.40 1.12
N ALA A 55 -12.27 3.65 0.22
CA ALA A 55 -13.67 3.26 0.37
C ALA A 55 -13.90 2.44 1.65
N THR A 56 -13.00 1.51 1.95
CA THR A 56 -13.06 0.67 3.14
C THR A 56 -12.85 1.47 4.44
N PHE A 57 -11.91 2.43 4.43
CA PHE A 57 -11.67 3.30 5.58
C PHE A 57 -12.66 4.47 5.71
N ARG A 58 -13.56 4.67 4.74
CA ARG A 58 -14.51 5.80 4.73
C ARG A 58 -15.26 6.00 6.05
N PRO A 59 -15.77 4.97 6.75
CA PRO A 59 -16.47 5.19 8.04
C PRO A 59 -15.62 5.88 9.10
N ILE A 60 -14.28 5.74 9.02
CA ILE A 60 -13.34 6.44 9.90
C ILE A 60 -12.99 7.81 9.31
N LEU A 61 -12.65 7.86 8.02
CA LEU A 61 -12.15 9.06 7.35
C LEU A 61 -13.18 10.18 7.24
N ASP A 62 -14.48 9.86 7.17
CA ASP A 62 -15.55 10.86 7.18
C ASP A 62 -15.65 11.60 8.53
N ARG A 63 -15.17 10.99 9.61
CA ARG A 63 -15.12 11.60 10.95
C ARG A 63 -13.77 12.22 11.26
N LYS A 64 -12.69 11.57 10.83
CA LYS A 64 -11.30 11.91 11.16
C LYS A 64 -10.46 11.90 9.88
N PRO A 65 -10.29 13.04 9.21
CA PRO A 65 -9.54 13.10 7.95
C PRO A 65 -8.06 12.78 8.15
N ILE A 66 -7.43 12.26 7.10
CA ILE A 66 -5.97 12.04 7.09
C ILE A 66 -5.26 13.38 7.23
N LYS A 67 -4.33 13.48 8.17
CA LYS A 67 -3.47 14.65 8.41
C LYS A 67 -2.05 14.41 7.92
N ALA A 68 -1.59 13.17 7.96
CA ALA A 68 -0.27 12.81 7.53
C ALA A 68 -0.23 11.42 6.91
N ILE A 69 0.69 11.24 5.96
CA ILE A 69 1.05 9.96 5.38
C ILE A 69 2.54 9.75 5.65
N ILE A 70 2.89 8.57 6.16
CA ILE A 70 4.27 8.17 6.41
C ILE A 70 4.62 7.05 5.45
N ILE A 71 5.63 7.25 4.62
CA ILE A 71 6.15 6.22 3.71
C ILE A 71 7.35 5.56 4.35
N THR A 72 7.24 4.27 4.60
CA THR A 72 8.29 3.51 5.30
C THR A 72 9.56 3.38 4.47
N HIS A 73 9.43 3.17 3.16
CA HIS A 73 10.55 3.08 2.23
C HIS A 73 10.11 3.31 0.77
N PHE A 74 11.07 3.35 -0.14
CA PHE A 74 10.90 3.79 -1.53
C PHE A 74 10.28 2.78 -2.50
N HIS A 75 9.94 1.57 -2.07
CA HIS A 75 9.31 0.61 -2.97
C HIS A 75 7.91 1.08 -3.38
N THR A 76 7.53 0.78 -4.62
CA THR A 76 6.32 1.30 -5.25
C THR A 76 5.03 0.83 -4.58
N ASP A 77 5.04 -0.38 -4.03
CA ASP A 77 3.94 -0.98 -3.29
C ASP A 77 3.64 -0.33 -1.92
N HIS A 78 4.46 0.65 -1.52
CA HIS A 78 4.25 1.43 -0.30
C HIS A 78 3.82 2.87 -0.57
N SER A 79 3.92 3.37 -1.81
CA SER A 79 3.77 4.81 -2.04
C SER A 79 2.97 5.21 -3.29
N PHE A 80 2.78 4.34 -4.28
CA PHE A 80 2.18 4.75 -5.55
C PHE A 80 0.66 4.98 -5.48
N GLY A 81 0.00 4.56 -4.42
CA GLY A 81 -1.41 4.86 -4.16
C GLY A 81 -1.68 6.17 -3.41
N ILE A 82 -0.65 6.96 -3.04
CA ILE A 82 -0.82 8.20 -2.25
C ILE A 82 -1.90 9.12 -2.82
N GLU A 83 -1.97 9.27 -4.14
CA GLU A 83 -2.93 10.16 -4.81
C GLU A 83 -4.37 9.89 -4.37
N ALA A 84 -4.76 8.63 -4.21
CA ALA A 84 -6.12 8.29 -3.78
C ALA A 84 -6.48 8.88 -2.41
N PHE A 85 -5.51 8.95 -1.50
CA PHE A 85 -5.70 9.45 -0.14
C PHE A 85 -5.66 10.98 -0.01
N VAL A 86 -5.00 11.67 -0.94
CA VAL A 86 -4.85 13.14 -0.91
C VAL A 86 -5.74 13.86 -1.90
N ARG A 87 -6.40 13.15 -2.81
CA ARG A 87 -7.23 13.72 -3.87
C ARG A 87 -8.27 14.71 -3.34
N GLY A 88 -8.26 15.94 -3.87
CA GLY A 88 -9.10 17.04 -3.42
C GLY A 88 -8.65 17.69 -2.12
N ARG A 89 -7.48 17.29 -1.59
CA ARG A 89 -6.88 17.82 -0.36
C ARG A 89 -5.36 18.00 -0.51
N GLU A 90 -4.93 18.19 -1.74
CA GLU A 90 -3.53 18.40 -2.11
C GLU A 90 -2.96 19.61 -1.32
N GLY A 91 -1.84 19.41 -0.65
CA GLY A 91 -1.22 20.42 0.21
C GLY A 91 -1.75 20.51 1.64
N GLU A 92 -2.89 19.89 1.98
CA GLU A 92 -3.40 19.81 3.35
C GLU A 92 -2.83 18.61 4.12
N VAL A 93 -2.52 17.53 3.41
CA VAL A 93 -1.97 16.29 3.97
C VAL A 93 -0.45 16.37 3.93
N LYS A 94 0.21 16.21 5.08
CA LYS A 94 1.67 16.16 5.15
C LYS A 94 2.17 14.77 4.79
N ILE A 95 3.13 14.68 3.86
CA ILE A 95 3.76 13.42 3.48
C ILE A 95 5.17 13.38 4.05
N TYR A 96 5.48 12.34 4.80
CA TYR A 96 6.79 12.09 5.40
C TYR A 96 7.44 10.87 4.76
N ALA A 97 8.65 11.04 4.27
CA ALA A 97 9.49 9.97 3.75
C ALA A 97 10.95 10.24 4.13
N HIS A 98 11.83 9.25 3.95
CA HIS A 98 13.26 9.46 4.11
C HIS A 98 13.78 10.46 3.05
N ASP A 99 14.79 11.24 3.39
CA ASP A 99 15.36 12.30 2.52
C ASP A 99 15.94 11.78 1.19
N THR A 100 16.29 10.50 1.13
CA THR A 100 16.77 9.83 -0.09
C THR A 100 15.64 9.15 -0.89
N TYR A 101 14.38 9.30 -0.49
CA TYR A 101 13.23 8.61 -1.11
C TYR A 101 13.18 8.88 -2.62
N ASP A 102 13.14 10.15 -3.02
CA ASP A 102 13.01 10.56 -4.42
C ASP A 102 14.12 9.96 -5.29
N LYS A 103 15.37 10.02 -4.80
CA LYS A 103 16.52 9.46 -5.49
C LYS A 103 16.37 7.96 -5.75
N HIS A 104 15.99 7.20 -4.72
CA HIS A 104 15.86 5.75 -4.86
C HIS A 104 14.64 5.35 -5.69
N CYS A 105 13.55 6.09 -5.58
CA CYS A 105 12.36 5.89 -6.40
C CYS A 105 12.69 6.16 -7.89
N GLU A 106 13.36 7.27 -8.19
CA GLU A 106 13.81 7.60 -9.54
C GLU A 106 14.76 6.55 -10.13
N GLU A 107 15.74 6.09 -9.34
CA GLU A 107 16.62 4.98 -9.75
C GLU A 107 15.83 3.71 -10.07
N LEU A 108 14.83 3.38 -9.25
CA LEU A 108 14.02 2.17 -9.42
C LEU A 108 13.20 2.23 -10.71
N VAL A 109 12.48 3.34 -10.94
CA VAL A 109 11.52 3.44 -12.05
C VAL A 109 12.16 3.82 -13.38
N ASN A 110 13.32 4.48 -13.37
CA ASN A 110 14.01 4.93 -14.60
C ASN A 110 15.23 4.06 -14.90
N VAL A 111 16.24 4.08 -14.03
CA VAL A 111 17.55 3.46 -14.31
C VAL A 111 17.48 1.94 -14.26
N ARG A 112 16.78 1.40 -13.27
CA ARG A 112 16.70 -0.06 -13.02
C ARG A 112 15.40 -0.69 -13.51
N ALA A 113 14.51 0.06 -14.13
CA ALA A 113 13.15 -0.38 -14.48
C ALA A 113 13.13 -1.73 -15.20
N MET A 114 13.91 -1.90 -16.27
CA MET A 114 13.95 -3.16 -17.04
C MET A 114 14.54 -4.32 -16.25
N ALA A 115 15.55 -4.09 -15.43
CA ALA A 115 16.15 -5.13 -14.61
C ALA A 115 15.20 -5.55 -13.48
N THR A 116 14.56 -4.57 -12.85
CA THR A 116 13.54 -4.77 -11.81
C THR A 116 12.34 -5.52 -12.38
N PHE A 117 11.81 -5.11 -13.52
CA PHE A 117 10.70 -5.77 -14.20
C PHE A 117 11.01 -7.25 -14.49
N LYS A 118 12.14 -7.54 -15.13
CA LYS A 118 12.55 -8.92 -15.45
C LYS A 118 12.73 -9.78 -14.19
N ARG A 119 13.22 -9.21 -13.12
CA ARG A 119 13.37 -9.90 -11.83
C ARG A 119 12.01 -10.15 -11.19
N SER A 120 11.15 -9.14 -11.17
CA SER A 120 9.79 -9.22 -10.60
C SER A 120 8.95 -10.28 -11.31
N MET A 121 9.01 -10.37 -12.63
CA MET A 121 8.30 -11.42 -13.39
C MET A 121 8.67 -12.83 -12.91
N ARG A 122 9.92 -13.07 -12.53
CA ARG A 122 10.38 -14.37 -12.00
C ARG A 122 10.03 -14.53 -10.51
N GLN A 123 10.22 -13.48 -9.74
CA GLN A 123 9.99 -13.48 -8.30
C GLN A 123 8.52 -13.71 -7.95
N PHE A 124 7.62 -13.05 -8.68
CA PHE A 124 6.18 -13.12 -8.46
C PHE A 124 5.45 -14.13 -9.33
N GLY A 125 6.17 -14.87 -10.17
CA GLY A 125 5.58 -15.90 -11.00
C GLY A 125 4.57 -15.39 -12.04
N THR A 126 4.66 -14.10 -12.46
CA THR A 126 3.68 -13.49 -13.38
C THR A 126 3.57 -14.18 -14.74
N MET A 127 4.53 -15.04 -15.08
CA MET A 127 4.53 -15.87 -16.28
C MET A 127 3.87 -17.24 -16.08
N LEU A 128 3.51 -17.59 -14.85
CA LEU A 128 2.87 -18.85 -14.52
C LEU A 128 1.36 -18.75 -14.77
N LYS A 129 0.74 -19.88 -15.00
CA LYS A 129 -0.72 -19.97 -15.16
C LYS A 129 -1.39 -19.74 -13.80
N LYS A 130 -2.63 -19.28 -13.83
CA LYS A 130 -3.45 -19.14 -12.62
C LYS A 130 -3.50 -20.49 -11.88
N GLY A 131 -3.14 -20.48 -10.60
CA GLY A 131 -3.06 -21.68 -9.75
C GLY A 131 -1.68 -22.34 -9.68
N GLU A 132 -0.70 -21.89 -10.48
CA GLU A 132 0.69 -22.38 -10.42
C GLU A 132 1.61 -21.55 -9.51
N HIS A 133 1.13 -20.41 -9.00
CA HIS A 133 1.90 -19.41 -8.23
C HIS A 133 1.30 -19.12 -6.86
N GLU A 134 0.70 -20.12 -6.25
CA GLU A 134 -0.08 -20.01 -5.00
C GLU A 134 0.74 -19.63 -3.77
N ASN A 135 1.87 -19.16 -3.80
CA ASN A 135 2.56 -18.61 -2.62
C ASN A 135 3.92 -18.03 -3.00
N SER A 136 3.93 -16.79 -3.44
CA SER A 136 5.18 -16.07 -3.67
C SER A 136 5.91 -15.67 -2.37
N GLY A 137 5.31 -15.93 -1.20
CA GLY A 137 5.85 -15.57 0.11
C GLY A 137 5.72 -14.09 0.49
N ILE A 138 5.02 -13.30 -0.31
CA ILE A 138 4.91 -11.84 -0.14
C ILE A 138 3.45 -11.33 -0.21
N GLY A 139 2.48 -12.20 0.04
CA GLY A 139 1.07 -11.86 -0.01
C GLY A 139 0.36 -12.27 -1.30
N PRO A 140 -0.86 -11.79 -1.54
CA PRO A 140 -1.63 -12.14 -2.71
C PRO A 140 -0.94 -11.69 -3.99
N CYS A 141 -1.12 -12.45 -5.06
CA CYS A 141 -0.58 -12.11 -6.36
C CYS A 141 -1.11 -10.75 -6.83
N LEU A 142 -0.26 -9.97 -7.46
CA LEU A 142 -0.67 -8.78 -8.18
C LEU A 142 -1.78 -9.15 -9.17
N LYS A 143 -2.92 -8.50 -9.07
CA LYS A 143 -4.05 -8.67 -9.98
C LYS A 143 -3.81 -7.93 -11.29
#